data_62dd9f32d2fa8f9b5b40c542d7f7e00d
#
_entry.id   62dd9f32d2fa8f9b5b40c542d7f7e00d
#
_cell.length_a   1.000
_cell.length_b   1.000
_cell.length_c   1.000
_cell.angle_alpha   90.00
_cell.angle_beta   90.00
_cell.angle_gamma   90.00
#
_symmetry.space_group_name_H-M   'P 1'
#
loop_
_entity.id
_entity.type
_entity.pdbx_description
1 polymer ?
#
loop_
_entity_poly.entity_id
_entity_poly.type
_entity_poly.pdbx_seq_one_letter_code
_entity_poly.pdbx_strand_id
1 'polypeptide(L)'
;YEHADPREGYHQDWNTLIYNFGRNEVKNFLQGNALYWIERFGFDGIRVDAVASMIYRNYSRKDGEWIPNQYGGHENLEAIAFLRDTNTMLKEEVPAATEIAEESTSFANVTRQEGLNFSFKWNMGWMNDTLRYMMEDPINRKYHHNKMTFGMMYQYSENFVLPLSHDEVVHGKRSLLGRMPGDCWQQFANLRAYYGFMYGFPGKKLLFMGSEFAQGREWNYNDGLDWVLLEQEGGWHKGVQDFVRELNHVYKDTAPLYQLDQWPEGFEWLVADDGDNSVFVFERRDREGNRVIVISNFTPVVREGYRFGVNSAGEYREILNSDDPGYNGSGVSAGQT
;
A
#
# COMPACT_ATOMS: atom_id res chain seq x y z
N TYR A 1 2.81 17.16 29.97
CA TYR A 1 2.88 16.85 28.52
C TYR A 1 1.51 16.43 27.95
N GLU A 2 0.63 15.84 28.75
CA GLU A 2 -0.74 15.43 28.44
C GLU A 2 -1.77 16.48 28.91
N HIS A 3 -3.03 16.30 28.53
CA HIS A 3 -4.16 17.03 29.09
C HIS A 3 -4.56 16.46 30.47
N ALA A 4 -5.03 17.31 31.37
CA ALA A 4 -5.51 16.88 32.70
C ALA A 4 -6.85 16.13 32.63
N ASP A 5 -7.71 16.46 31.66
CA ASP A 5 -8.98 15.78 31.45
C ASP A 5 -8.75 14.51 30.60
N PRO A 6 -9.13 13.31 31.08
CA PRO A 6 -8.93 12.06 30.35
C PRO A 6 -9.72 11.98 29.04
N ARG A 7 -10.76 12.80 28.86
CA ARG A 7 -11.48 12.89 27.59
C ARG A 7 -10.66 13.54 26.47
N GLU A 8 -9.55 14.19 26.77
CA GLU A 8 -8.59 14.73 25.83
C GLU A 8 -7.21 14.08 25.96
N GLY A 9 -6.85 13.59 27.14
CA GLY A 9 -5.50 13.17 27.49
C GLY A 9 -5.24 11.68 27.51
N TYR A 10 -6.22 10.82 27.21
CA TYR A 10 -6.08 9.37 27.40
C TYR A 10 -6.83 8.55 26.35
N HIS A 11 -6.13 7.62 25.68
CA HIS A 11 -6.71 6.62 24.79
C HIS A 11 -7.09 5.35 25.57
N GLN A 12 -8.39 5.07 25.66
CA GLN A 12 -8.91 3.92 26.40
C GLN A 12 -8.52 2.59 25.73
N ASP A 13 -8.60 2.49 24.42
CA ASP A 13 -8.32 1.26 23.66
C ASP A 13 -6.86 0.80 23.80
N TRP A 14 -5.93 1.74 23.88
CA TRP A 14 -4.50 1.45 23.93
C TRP A 14 -3.87 1.65 25.31
N ASN A 15 -4.67 2.12 26.29
CA ASN A 15 -4.18 2.43 27.64
C ASN A 15 -2.97 3.37 27.62
N THR A 16 -3.03 4.43 26.79
CA THR A 16 -1.94 5.39 26.54
C THR A 16 -2.37 6.82 26.79
N LEU A 17 -1.40 7.68 27.13
CA LEU A 17 -1.59 9.11 27.23
C LEU A 17 -1.52 9.76 25.86
N ILE A 18 -2.30 10.86 25.68
CA ILE A 18 -2.29 11.69 24.50
C ILE A 18 -1.48 12.93 24.79
N TYR A 19 -0.51 13.25 23.95
CA TYR A 19 0.23 14.49 24.03
C TYR A 19 -0.68 15.72 23.87
N ASN A 20 -0.42 16.75 24.66
CA ASN A 20 -1.04 18.06 24.48
C ASN A 20 -0.31 18.82 23.36
N PHE A 21 -0.74 18.59 22.11
CA PHE A 21 -0.13 19.18 20.92
C PHE A 21 -0.23 20.70 20.85
N GLY A 22 -1.04 21.32 21.69
CA GLY A 22 -1.16 22.78 21.79
C GLY A 22 0.00 23.44 22.55
N ARG A 23 0.82 22.65 23.30
CA ARG A 23 1.96 23.18 24.08
C ARG A 23 3.21 23.28 23.22
N ASN A 24 3.85 24.44 23.27
CA ASN A 24 5.09 24.68 22.50
C ASN A 24 6.22 23.71 22.89
N GLU A 25 6.33 23.37 24.16
CA GLU A 25 7.35 22.43 24.67
C GLU A 25 7.14 21.01 24.11
N VAL A 26 5.88 20.59 23.97
CA VAL A 26 5.53 19.28 23.39
C VAL A 26 5.82 19.28 21.89
N LYS A 27 5.38 20.33 21.16
CA LYS A 27 5.69 20.49 19.74
C LYS A 27 7.21 20.45 19.50
N ASN A 28 7.97 21.26 20.22
CA ASN A 28 9.42 21.34 20.07
C ASN A 28 10.11 19.99 20.36
N PHE A 29 9.67 19.28 21.39
CA PHE A 29 10.19 17.96 21.72
C PHE A 29 9.95 16.96 20.58
N LEU A 30 8.73 16.88 20.03
CA LEU A 30 8.37 15.94 18.99
C LEU A 30 9.01 16.30 17.63
N GLN A 31 9.08 17.58 17.29
CA GLN A 31 9.79 18.06 16.10
C GLN A 31 11.30 17.78 16.17
N GLY A 32 11.90 18.06 17.31
CA GLY A 32 13.30 17.73 17.57
C GLY A 32 13.56 16.21 17.50
N ASN A 33 12.62 15.39 17.96
CA ASN A 33 12.70 13.94 17.83
C ASN A 33 12.68 13.49 16.35
N ALA A 34 11.80 14.06 15.53
CA ALA A 34 11.75 13.75 14.10
C ALA A 34 13.08 14.09 13.39
N LEU A 35 13.61 15.30 13.59
CA LEU A 35 14.90 15.70 13.05
C LEU A 35 16.05 14.82 13.56
N TYR A 36 16.04 14.45 14.83
CA TYR A 36 17.09 13.62 15.44
C TYR A 36 17.25 12.27 14.71
N TRP A 37 16.16 11.59 14.38
CA TRP A 37 16.22 10.32 13.67
C TRP A 37 16.72 10.47 12.24
N ILE A 38 16.32 11.53 11.54
CA ILE A 38 16.78 11.80 10.17
C ILE A 38 18.25 12.22 10.15
N GLU A 39 18.61 13.25 10.93
CA GLU A 39 19.95 13.85 10.87
C GLU A 39 21.03 12.99 11.52
N ARG A 40 20.70 12.33 12.66
CA ARG A 40 21.70 11.57 13.43
C ARG A 40 21.81 10.11 13.02
N PHE A 41 20.74 9.52 12.54
CA PHE A 41 20.72 8.12 12.13
C PHE A 41 20.62 7.94 10.62
N GLY A 42 20.44 9.01 9.86
CA GLY A 42 20.39 8.97 8.40
C GLY A 42 19.16 8.26 7.84
N PHE A 43 18.02 8.35 8.53
CA PHE A 43 16.77 7.82 7.97
C PHE A 43 16.28 8.68 6.81
N ASP A 44 15.77 8.02 5.76
CA ASP A 44 15.27 8.69 4.56
C ASP A 44 13.82 9.18 4.72
N GLY A 45 13.14 8.83 5.82
CA GLY A 45 11.80 9.29 6.10
C GLY A 45 11.23 8.79 7.41
N ILE A 46 10.04 9.28 7.73
CA ILE A 46 9.32 8.98 8.96
C ILE A 46 7.87 8.61 8.62
N ARG A 47 7.38 7.52 9.20
CA ARG A 47 5.96 7.18 9.19
C ARG A 47 5.32 7.61 10.52
N VAL A 48 4.23 8.34 10.44
CA VAL A 48 3.39 8.67 11.59
C VAL A 48 2.26 7.65 11.68
N ASP A 49 2.25 6.93 12.79
CA ASP A 49 1.28 5.89 13.10
C ASP A 49 -0.06 6.48 13.53
N ALA A 50 -1.16 5.84 13.15
CA ALA A 50 -2.52 6.14 13.61
C ALA A 50 -2.88 7.63 13.61
N VAL A 51 -2.59 8.34 12.51
CA VAL A 51 -2.83 9.79 12.40
C VAL A 51 -4.29 10.15 12.70
N ALA A 52 -5.26 9.29 12.36
CA ALA A 52 -6.67 9.47 12.72
C ALA A 52 -6.87 9.68 14.22
N SER A 53 -6.12 8.98 15.08
CA SER A 53 -6.20 9.13 16.53
C SER A 53 -5.67 10.48 17.04
N MET A 54 -4.83 11.14 16.26
CA MET A 54 -4.29 12.47 16.59
C MET A 54 -5.28 13.57 16.16
N ILE A 55 -5.82 13.47 14.93
CA ILE A 55 -6.63 14.54 14.31
C ILE A 55 -8.10 14.54 14.75
N TYR A 56 -8.58 13.46 15.37
CA TYR A 56 -9.96 13.36 15.82
C TYR A 56 -10.07 13.16 17.33
N ARG A 57 -10.71 14.10 18.02
CA ARG A 57 -10.97 14.07 19.48
C ARG A 57 -11.94 12.96 19.90
N ASN A 58 -12.82 12.54 18.99
CA ASN A 58 -13.80 11.46 19.20
C ASN A 58 -13.31 10.09 18.69
N TYR A 59 -12.02 9.95 18.34
CA TYR A 59 -11.48 8.66 17.89
C TYR A 59 -11.69 7.57 18.93
N SER A 60 -12.35 6.46 18.55
CA SER A 60 -12.73 5.33 19.41
C SER A 60 -13.48 5.71 20.68
N ARG A 61 -14.28 6.77 20.65
CA ARG A 61 -15.03 7.27 21.82
C ARG A 61 -16.52 7.36 21.53
N LYS A 62 -17.32 7.16 22.55
CA LYS A 62 -18.77 7.38 22.51
C LYS A 62 -19.09 8.85 22.74
N ASP A 63 -20.35 9.21 22.43
CA ASP A 63 -20.87 10.54 22.74
C ASP A 63 -20.73 10.82 24.25
N GLY A 64 -20.20 12.02 24.58
CA GLY A 64 -19.92 12.44 25.94
C GLY A 64 -18.56 12.01 26.50
N GLU A 65 -17.82 11.14 25.82
CA GLU A 65 -16.48 10.68 26.25
C GLU A 65 -15.34 11.52 25.64
N TRP A 66 -15.64 12.59 24.94
CA TRP A 66 -14.69 13.50 24.34
C TRP A 66 -15.13 14.95 24.49
N ILE A 67 -14.20 15.89 24.29
CA ILE A 67 -14.46 17.34 24.42
C ILE A 67 -14.38 17.95 23.02
N PRO A 68 -15.43 18.63 22.53
CA PRO A 68 -15.40 19.36 21.27
C PRO A 68 -14.30 20.42 21.22
N ASN A 69 -13.81 20.73 20.02
CA ASN A 69 -12.92 21.87 19.82
C ASN A 69 -13.67 23.20 20.02
N GLN A 70 -12.94 24.31 19.95
CA GLN A 70 -13.50 25.66 20.19
C GLN A 70 -14.64 26.06 19.23
N TYR A 71 -14.85 25.34 18.15
CA TYR A 71 -15.92 25.55 17.18
C TYR A 71 -17.04 24.51 17.31
N GLY A 72 -16.95 23.60 18.27
CA GLY A 72 -17.93 22.53 18.50
C GLY A 72 -17.70 21.29 17.65
N GLY A 73 -16.65 21.24 16.84
CA GLY A 73 -16.28 20.09 16.01
C GLY A 73 -15.46 19.04 16.76
N HIS A 74 -15.23 17.92 16.09
CA HIS A 74 -14.49 16.78 16.63
C HIS A 74 -13.01 16.77 16.21
N GLU A 75 -12.58 17.66 15.34
CA GLU A 75 -11.18 17.78 14.91
C GLU A 75 -10.32 18.32 16.05
N ASN A 76 -9.14 17.73 16.23
CA ASN A 76 -8.10 18.22 17.12
C ASN A 76 -7.25 19.25 16.37
N LEU A 77 -7.63 20.51 16.46
CA LEU A 77 -6.99 21.60 15.70
C LEU A 77 -5.53 21.79 16.05
N GLU A 78 -5.16 21.52 17.30
CA GLU A 78 -3.79 21.61 17.80
C GLU A 78 -2.91 20.50 17.20
N ALA A 79 -3.42 19.28 17.10
CA ALA A 79 -2.72 18.17 16.46
C ALA A 79 -2.60 18.35 14.94
N ILE A 80 -3.65 18.85 14.29
CA ILE A 80 -3.63 19.21 12.85
C ILE A 80 -2.56 20.26 12.57
N ALA A 81 -2.50 21.34 13.38
CA ALA A 81 -1.48 22.36 13.26
C ALA A 81 -0.08 21.79 13.52
N PHE A 82 0.10 20.97 14.56
CA PHE A 82 1.36 20.30 14.86
C PHE A 82 1.88 19.45 13.70
N LEU A 83 1.03 18.61 13.10
CA LEU A 83 1.41 17.75 11.96
C LEU A 83 1.82 18.57 10.75
N ARG A 84 1.03 19.59 10.40
CA ARG A 84 1.35 20.50 9.29
C ARG A 84 2.67 21.24 9.50
N ASP A 85 2.86 21.83 10.69
CA ASP A 85 4.07 22.57 11.03
C ASP A 85 5.30 21.66 11.00
N THR A 86 5.18 20.44 11.52
CA THR A 86 6.25 19.43 11.53
C THR A 86 6.64 19.01 10.12
N ASN A 87 5.67 18.66 9.27
CA ASN A 87 5.94 18.26 7.90
C ASN A 87 6.50 19.43 7.06
N THR A 88 6.06 20.65 7.32
CA THR A 88 6.62 21.85 6.68
C THR A 88 8.07 22.05 7.08
N MET A 89 8.36 22.01 8.37
CA MET A 89 9.72 22.12 8.90
C MET A 89 10.65 21.04 8.31
N LEU A 90 10.20 19.77 8.26
CA LEU A 90 11.02 18.68 7.71
C LEU A 90 11.34 18.90 6.22
N LYS A 91 10.38 19.39 5.43
CA LYS A 91 10.62 19.73 4.02
C LYS A 91 11.57 20.90 3.81
N GLU A 92 11.65 21.83 4.78
CA GLU A 92 12.57 22.97 4.73
C GLU A 92 13.98 22.58 5.20
N GLU A 93 14.10 21.85 6.32
CA GLU A 93 15.38 21.51 6.94
C GLU A 93 16.04 20.29 6.29
N VAL A 94 15.26 19.29 5.90
CA VAL A 94 15.74 18.01 5.35
C VAL A 94 14.93 17.59 4.11
N PRO A 95 14.99 18.35 3.00
CA PRO A 95 14.10 18.21 1.85
C PRO A 95 14.18 16.85 1.13
N ALA A 96 15.20 16.05 1.41
CA ALA A 96 15.33 14.69 0.89
C ALA A 96 14.54 13.66 1.71
N ALA A 97 14.07 14.00 2.92
CA ALA A 97 13.29 13.13 3.76
C ALA A 97 11.83 13.05 3.30
N THR A 98 11.17 11.94 3.65
CA THR A 98 9.79 11.68 3.25
C THR A 98 8.91 11.44 4.47
N GLU A 99 7.80 12.17 4.59
CA GLU A 99 6.82 12.02 5.66
C GLU A 99 5.63 11.20 5.16
N ILE A 100 5.31 10.13 5.85
CA ILE A 100 4.27 9.19 5.44
C ILE A 100 3.22 9.10 6.55
N ALA A 101 1.94 9.32 6.21
CA ALA A 101 0.82 9.14 7.14
C ALA A 101 0.24 7.74 7.05
N GLU A 102 0.07 7.07 8.19
CA GLU A 102 -0.91 6.00 8.31
C GLU A 102 -2.21 6.63 8.77
N GLU A 103 -3.11 6.86 7.79
CA GLU A 103 -4.39 7.51 7.99
C GLU A 103 -5.44 6.87 7.08
N SER A 104 -6.53 6.37 7.65
CA SER A 104 -7.53 5.55 6.94
C SER A 104 -8.91 6.20 6.84
N THR A 105 -9.06 7.43 7.35
CA THR A 105 -10.35 8.14 7.31
C THR A 105 -10.54 8.94 6.02
N SER A 106 -11.68 9.60 5.91
CA SER A 106 -11.99 10.53 4.82
C SER A 106 -11.46 11.95 5.05
N PHE A 107 -10.54 12.16 6.00
CA PHE A 107 -9.90 13.47 6.18
C PHE A 107 -9.20 13.88 4.89
N ALA A 108 -9.58 15.07 4.38
CA ALA A 108 -9.10 15.54 3.09
C ALA A 108 -7.74 16.23 3.19
N ASN A 109 -6.98 16.20 2.08
CA ASN A 109 -5.74 16.94 1.94
C ASN A 109 -4.63 16.51 2.91
N VAL A 110 -4.55 15.22 3.24
CA VAL A 110 -3.47 14.68 4.07
C VAL A 110 -2.10 14.95 3.43
N THR A 111 -2.02 14.78 2.10
CA THR A 111 -0.77 14.93 1.34
C THR A 111 -0.69 16.27 0.57
N ARG A 112 -1.59 17.21 0.84
CA ARG A 112 -1.58 18.52 0.20
C ARG A 112 -1.06 19.60 1.14
N GLN A 113 -0.40 20.61 0.58
CA GLN A 113 0.22 21.70 1.34
C GLN A 113 -0.81 22.48 2.21
N GLU A 114 -2.01 22.66 1.71
CA GLU A 114 -3.12 23.30 2.43
C GLU A 114 -3.70 22.42 3.56
N GLY A 115 -3.39 21.13 3.58
CA GLY A 115 -3.84 20.17 4.59
C GLY A 115 -2.78 19.84 5.65
N LEU A 116 -2.43 18.55 5.78
CA LEU A 116 -1.43 18.09 6.74
C LEU A 116 0.01 18.11 6.17
N ASN A 117 0.16 18.30 4.87
CA ASN A 117 1.43 18.41 4.16
C ASN A 117 2.35 17.18 4.25
N PHE A 118 1.80 15.98 4.43
CA PHE A 118 2.57 14.74 4.27
C PHE A 118 3.02 14.55 2.81
N SER A 119 4.13 13.87 2.61
CA SER A 119 4.56 13.47 1.27
C SER A 119 3.69 12.36 0.71
N PHE A 120 3.32 11.38 1.54
CA PHE A 120 2.51 10.23 1.18
C PHE A 120 1.53 9.83 2.29
N LYS A 121 0.50 9.08 1.89
CA LYS A 121 -0.48 8.43 2.77
C LYS A 121 -0.59 6.95 2.39
N TRP A 122 -0.70 6.05 3.38
CA TRP A 122 -1.02 4.66 3.12
C TRP A 122 -2.43 4.50 2.56
N ASN A 123 -2.58 3.75 1.46
CA ASN A 123 -3.88 3.42 0.88
C ASN A 123 -4.47 2.18 1.57
N MET A 124 -5.03 2.37 2.77
CA MET A 124 -5.63 1.29 3.54
C MET A 124 -6.88 0.72 2.87
N GLY A 125 -7.62 1.53 2.12
CA GLY A 125 -8.78 1.09 1.33
C GLY A 125 -8.38 0.10 0.25
N TRP A 126 -7.39 0.45 -0.57
CA TRP A 126 -6.84 -0.45 -1.59
C TRP A 126 -6.35 -1.77 -0.97
N MET A 127 -5.59 -1.69 0.10
CA MET A 127 -5.05 -2.87 0.81
C MET A 127 -6.18 -3.79 1.27
N ASN A 128 -7.17 -3.26 1.97
CA ASN A 128 -8.29 -4.05 2.47
C ASN A 128 -9.11 -4.70 1.35
N ASP A 129 -9.44 -3.94 0.31
CA ASP A 129 -10.30 -4.41 -0.78
C ASP A 129 -9.59 -5.47 -1.63
N THR A 130 -8.34 -5.24 -1.99
CA THR A 130 -7.58 -6.18 -2.82
C THR A 130 -7.24 -7.46 -2.06
N LEU A 131 -6.88 -7.40 -0.77
CA LEU A 131 -6.66 -8.59 0.05
C LEU A 131 -7.96 -9.41 0.22
N ARG A 132 -9.11 -8.76 0.45
CA ARG A 132 -10.41 -9.45 0.51
C ARG A 132 -10.74 -10.15 -0.80
N TYR A 133 -10.45 -9.51 -1.94
CA TYR A 133 -10.62 -10.15 -3.25
C TYR A 133 -9.70 -11.36 -3.41
N MET A 134 -8.43 -11.23 -3.05
CA MET A 134 -7.45 -12.31 -3.20
C MET A 134 -7.74 -13.50 -2.29
N MET A 135 -8.38 -13.30 -1.14
CA MET A 135 -8.80 -14.36 -0.22
C MET A 135 -10.01 -15.16 -0.71
N GLU A 136 -10.78 -14.63 -1.66
CA GLU A 136 -11.91 -15.35 -2.24
C GLU A 136 -11.42 -16.53 -3.09
N ASP A 137 -12.16 -17.65 -3.02
CA ASP A 137 -11.98 -18.74 -3.99
C ASP A 137 -12.13 -18.16 -5.41
N PRO A 138 -11.24 -18.49 -6.36
CA PRO A 138 -11.28 -17.96 -7.73
C PRO A 138 -12.65 -18.04 -8.41
N ILE A 139 -13.45 -19.07 -8.12
CA ILE A 139 -14.81 -19.21 -8.68
C ILE A 139 -15.77 -18.10 -8.20
N ASN A 140 -15.52 -17.53 -7.02
CA ASN A 140 -16.34 -16.48 -6.41
C ASN A 140 -15.86 -15.07 -6.75
N ARG A 141 -14.65 -14.91 -7.26
CA ARG A 141 -14.03 -13.59 -7.53
C ARG A 141 -14.85 -12.72 -8.47
N LYS A 142 -15.59 -13.32 -9.39
CA LYS A 142 -16.50 -12.62 -10.30
C LYS A 142 -17.56 -11.78 -9.58
N TYR A 143 -17.99 -12.17 -8.38
CA TYR A 143 -18.97 -11.44 -7.57
C TYR A 143 -18.34 -10.30 -6.76
N HIS A 144 -17.02 -10.22 -6.74
CA HIS A 144 -16.23 -9.27 -5.96
C HIS A 144 -15.29 -8.42 -6.83
N HIS A 145 -15.46 -8.45 -8.13
CA HIS A 145 -14.59 -7.82 -9.13
C HIS A 145 -14.33 -6.34 -8.85
N ASN A 146 -15.34 -5.62 -8.42
CA ASN A 146 -15.26 -4.21 -8.09
C ASN A 146 -14.26 -3.88 -6.95
N LYS A 147 -13.89 -4.82 -6.08
CA LYS A 147 -12.89 -4.61 -5.03
C LYS A 147 -11.51 -4.28 -5.61
N MET A 148 -11.18 -4.82 -6.78
CA MET A 148 -9.90 -4.53 -7.44
C MET A 148 -9.88 -3.18 -8.16
N THR A 149 -11.06 -2.68 -8.58
CA THR A 149 -11.18 -1.44 -9.36
C THR A 149 -11.56 -0.23 -8.53
N PHE A 150 -12.20 -0.44 -7.38
CA PHE A 150 -12.75 0.65 -6.55
C PHE A 150 -11.69 1.65 -6.09
N GLY A 151 -10.46 1.20 -5.82
CA GLY A 151 -9.36 2.08 -5.42
C GLY A 151 -9.08 3.22 -6.39
N MET A 152 -9.39 3.05 -7.71
CA MET A 152 -9.20 4.11 -8.70
C MET A 152 -10.18 5.27 -8.55
N MET A 153 -11.31 5.09 -7.88
CA MET A 153 -12.29 6.17 -7.65
C MET A 153 -11.72 7.32 -6.82
N TYR A 154 -10.72 7.03 -5.98
CA TYR A 154 -10.08 8.04 -5.10
C TYR A 154 -8.56 8.10 -5.24
N GLN A 155 -7.96 7.33 -6.16
CA GLN A 155 -6.51 7.20 -6.31
C GLN A 155 -5.76 8.54 -6.40
N TYR A 156 -6.37 9.54 -7.01
CA TYR A 156 -5.75 10.86 -7.23
C TYR A 156 -6.13 11.92 -6.20
N SER A 157 -6.89 11.54 -5.16
CA SER A 157 -7.21 12.45 -4.05
C SER A 157 -5.98 12.75 -3.18
N GLU A 158 -5.09 11.78 -3.04
CA GLU A 158 -3.88 11.85 -2.23
C GLU A 158 -2.68 11.21 -2.96
N ASN A 159 -1.48 11.39 -2.42
CA ASN A 159 -0.29 10.69 -2.88
C ASN A 159 -0.17 9.37 -2.11
N PHE A 160 -0.50 8.25 -2.75
CA PHE A 160 -0.62 6.99 -2.05
C PHE A 160 0.64 6.11 -2.08
N VAL A 161 0.85 5.41 -0.96
CA VAL A 161 1.63 4.17 -0.87
C VAL A 161 0.66 3.00 -0.78
N LEU A 162 0.88 1.94 -1.52
CA LEU A 162 0.12 0.68 -1.47
C LEU A 162 0.73 -0.22 -0.39
N PRO A 163 0.13 -0.30 0.82
CA PRO A 163 0.77 -1.00 1.94
C PRO A 163 0.37 -2.47 1.98
N LEU A 164 1.37 -3.35 1.93
CA LEU A 164 1.29 -4.69 2.49
C LEU A 164 2.27 -4.72 3.66
N SER A 165 1.84 -4.16 4.78
CA SER A 165 2.68 -3.84 5.93
C SER A 165 2.75 -4.99 6.95
N HIS A 166 3.39 -4.72 8.09
CA HIS A 166 3.43 -5.65 9.21
C HIS A 166 2.03 -5.98 9.75
N ASP A 167 1.10 -5.01 9.71
CA ASP A 167 -0.26 -5.19 10.22
C ASP A 167 -1.05 -6.27 9.48
N GLU A 168 -0.72 -6.54 8.23
CA GLU A 168 -1.38 -7.57 7.43
C GLU A 168 -0.89 -8.98 7.75
N VAL A 169 0.22 -9.13 8.46
CA VAL A 169 0.89 -10.42 8.68
C VAL A 169 1.12 -10.77 10.16
N VAL A 170 0.29 -10.22 11.05
CA VAL A 170 0.35 -10.41 12.51
C VAL A 170 -1.03 -10.69 13.10
N HIS A 171 -1.07 -11.09 14.39
CA HIS A 171 -2.27 -11.16 15.22
C HIS A 171 -3.40 -12.05 14.68
N GLY A 172 -3.06 -13.23 14.13
CA GLY A 172 -4.03 -14.20 13.62
C GLY A 172 -4.56 -13.87 12.23
N LYS A 173 -3.96 -12.90 11.53
CA LYS A 173 -4.34 -12.52 10.17
C LYS A 173 -3.71 -13.43 9.10
N ARG A 174 -2.81 -14.33 9.46
CA ARG A 174 -1.98 -15.20 8.60
C ARG A 174 -0.92 -14.40 7.82
N SER A 175 0.04 -15.11 7.22
CA SER A 175 0.94 -14.51 6.22
C SER A 175 0.18 -14.18 4.93
N LEU A 176 0.77 -13.37 4.04
CA LEU A 176 0.16 -13.09 2.74
C LEU A 176 -0.05 -14.37 1.93
N LEU A 177 0.94 -15.29 1.94
CA LEU A 177 0.80 -16.60 1.31
C LEU A 177 -0.35 -17.41 1.93
N GLY A 178 -0.42 -17.46 3.26
CA GLY A 178 -1.44 -18.22 3.99
C GLY A 178 -2.88 -17.71 3.81
N ARG A 179 -3.06 -16.54 3.22
CA ARG A 179 -4.36 -16.00 2.82
C ARG A 179 -4.80 -16.42 1.44
N MET A 180 -3.86 -16.87 0.58
CA MET A 180 -4.19 -17.27 -0.79
C MET A 180 -4.93 -18.60 -0.78
N PRO A 181 -6.04 -18.72 -1.51
CA PRO A 181 -6.82 -19.96 -1.59
C PRO A 181 -6.14 -20.99 -2.49
N GLY A 182 -6.59 -22.23 -2.35
CA GLY A 182 -6.20 -23.34 -3.21
C GLY A 182 -5.07 -24.21 -2.65
N ASP A 183 -4.50 -25.05 -3.51
CA ASP A 183 -3.35 -25.89 -3.20
C ASP A 183 -2.04 -25.07 -3.15
N CYS A 184 -0.94 -25.72 -2.85
CA CYS A 184 0.37 -25.06 -2.74
C CYS A 184 0.72 -24.26 -4.01
N TRP A 185 0.61 -24.88 -5.20
CA TRP A 185 0.89 -24.20 -6.46
C TRP A 185 0.01 -22.97 -6.66
N GLN A 186 -1.29 -23.10 -6.40
CA GLN A 186 -2.27 -22.03 -6.54
C GLN A 186 -2.00 -20.87 -5.58
N GLN A 187 -1.62 -21.16 -4.34
CA GLN A 187 -1.27 -20.12 -3.37
C GLN A 187 -0.08 -19.27 -3.84
N PHE A 188 0.98 -19.89 -4.30
CA PHE A 188 2.14 -19.17 -4.82
C PHE A 188 1.84 -18.43 -6.13
N ALA A 189 1.06 -19.01 -7.03
CA ALA A 189 0.63 -18.38 -8.27
C ALA A 189 -0.24 -17.14 -7.99
N ASN A 190 -1.22 -17.25 -7.09
CA ASN A 190 -2.04 -16.13 -6.64
C ASN A 190 -1.21 -14.99 -6.04
N LEU A 191 -0.21 -15.33 -5.21
CA LEU A 191 0.62 -14.32 -4.57
C LEU A 191 1.49 -13.59 -5.61
N ARG A 192 2.10 -14.29 -6.56
CA ARG A 192 2.85 -13.67 -7.66
C ARG A 192 1.96 -12.79 -8.52
N ALA A 193 0.77 -13.25 -8.89
CA ALA A 193 -0.18 -12.45 -9.66
C ALA A 193 -0.61 -11.18 -8.92
N TYR A 194 -0.82 -11.28 -7.60
CA TYR A 194 -1.16 -10.12 -6.76
C TYR A 194 -0.01 -9.10 -6.69
N TYR A 195 1.22 -9.56 -6.55
CA TYR A 195 2.39 -8.66 -6.57
C TYR A 195 2.55 -7.99 -7.94
N GLY A 196 2.35 -8.72 -9.04
CA GLY A 196 2.35 -8.12 -10.37
C GLY A 196 1.31 -7.02 -10.53
N PHE A 197 0.08 -7.26 -10.06
CA PHE A 197 -0.98 -6.24 -10.04
C PHE A 197 -0.58 -5.04 -9.16
N MET A 198 -0.09 -5.26 -7.95
CA MET A 198 0.36 -4.19 -7.04
C MET A 198 1.44 -3.32 -7.69
N TYR A 199 2.44 -3.92 -8.33
CA TYR A 199 3.54 -3.17 -8.96
C TYR A 199 3.07 -2.39 -10.19
N GLY A 200 2.10 -2.90 -10.93
CA GLY A 200 1.47 -2.19 -12.04
C GLY A 200 0.53 -1.06 -11.61
N PHE A 201 -0.18 -1.21 -10.48
CA PHE A 201 -1.15 -0.23 -10.00
C PHE A 201 -0.46 1.08 -9.57
N PRO A 202 -1.07 2.28 -9.80
CA PRO A 202 -0.45 3.53 -9.40
C PRO A 202 -0.32 3.67 -7.87
N GLY A 203 0.78 4.28 -7.44
CA GLY A 203 1.17 4.46 -6.03
C GLY A 203 2.50 3.81 -5.72
N LYS A 204 3.18 4.26 -4.65
CA LYS A 204 4.44 3.67 -4.18
C LYS A 204 4.19 2.31 -3.53
N LYS A 205 5.19 1.45 -3.51
CA LYS A 205 5.08 0.05 -3.08
C LYS A 205 5.65 -0.13 -1.68
N LEU A 206 4.90 -0.78 -0.81
CA LEU A 206 5.36 -1.22 0.51
C LEU A 206 5.09 -2.71 0.66
N LEU A 207 6.15 -3.49 0.74
CA LEU A 207 6.10 -4.92 1.03
C LEU A 207 6.91 -5.20 2.29
N PHE A 208 6.25 -5.70 3.34
CA PHE A 208 6.90 -5.97 4.61
C PHE A 208 7.86 -7.17 4.51
N MET A 209 8.98 -7.09 5.23
CA MET A 209 10.04 -8.11 5.24
C MET A 209 9.52 -9.52 5.47
N GLY A 210 10.05 -10.47 4.70
CA GLY A 210 9.60 -11.87 4.68
C GLY A 210 8.52 -12.15 3.65
N SER A 211 7.73 -11.13 3.26
CA SER A 211 6.71 -11.28 2.21
C SER A 211 7.31 -11.41 0.82
N GLU A 212 8.52 -10.87 0.60
CA GLU A 212 9.25 -10.96 -0.66
C GLU A 212 9.70 -12.37 -1.05
N PHE A 213 9.73 -13.28 -0.07
CA PHE A 213 9.94 -14.72 -0.31
C PHE A 213 8.77 -15.57 0.19
N ALA A 214 7.61 -14.96 0.38
CA ALA A 214 6.38 -15.64 0.77
C ALA A 214 6.48 -16.41 2.08
N GLN A 215 7.08 -15.83 3.15
CA GLN A 215 7.15 -16.47 4.47
C GLN A 215 5.79 -17.07 4.86
N GLY A 216 5.79 -18.34 5.27
CA GLY A 216 4.54 -19.10 5.52
C GLY A 216 3.86 -18.75 6.85
N ARG A 217 4.63 -18.35 7.87
CA ARG A 217 4.09 -17.93 9.16
C ARG A 217 3.91 -16.42 9.26
N GLU A 218 3.12 -16.00 10.25
CA GLU A 218 3.03 -14.60 10.64
C GLU A 218 4.39 -14.08 11.11
N TRP A 219 4.59 -12.77 10.96
CA TRP A 219 5.77 -12.12 11.52
C TRP A 219 5.75 -12.18 13.05
N ASN A 220 6.89 -12.49 13.63
CA ASN A 220 7.12 -12.52 15.07
C ASN A 220 8.42 -11.78 15.38
N TYR A 221 8.33 -10.71 16.16
CA TYR A 221 9.50 -9.91 16.52
C TYR A 221 10.51 -10.63 17.44
N ASN A 222 10.11 -11.73 18.07
CA ASN A 222 11.01 -12.55 18.90
C ASN A 222 11.88 -13.52 18.10
N ASP A 223 11.55 -13.73 16.82
CA ASP A 223 12.23 -14.70 15.96
C ASP A 223 12.76 -14.01 14.70
N GLY A 224 13.83 -14.59 14.11
CA GLY A 224 14.28 -14.21 12.77
C GLY A 224 13.29 -14.62 11.68
N LEU A 225 13.48 -14.13 10.46
CA LEU A 225 12.74 -14.59 9.30
C LEU A 225 13.13 -16.03 8.95
N ASP A 226 12.23 -16.78 8.32
CA ASP A 226 12.41 -18.20 7.97
C ASP A 226 13.25 -18.37 6.69
N TRP A 227 14.48 -17.87 6.68
CA TRP A 227 15.40 -17.94 5.53
C TRP A 227 15.61 -19.35 4.98
N VAL A 228 15.47 -20.38 5.82
CA VAL A 228 15.54 -21.78 5.41
C VAL A 228 14.51 -22.17 4.34
N LEU A 229 13.41 -21.42 4.21
CA LEU A 229 12.41 -21.63 3.17
C LEU A 229 12.96 -21.46 1.75
N LEU A 230 14.02 -20.66 1.59
CA LEU A 230 14.67 -20.45 0.28
C LEU A 230 15.45 -21.68 -0.20
N GLU A 231 15.76 -22.59 0.70
CA GLU A 231 16.52 -23.83 0.41
C GLU A 231 15.62 -25.06 0.28
N GLN A 232 14.29 -24.89 0.46
CA GLN A 232 13.33 -25.98 0.38
C GLN A 232 13.24 -26.56 -1.03
N GLU A 233 13.06 -27.90 -1.09
CA GLU A 233 12.76 -28.59 -2.34
C GLU A 233 11.52 -28.01 -3.02
N GLY A 234 11.53 -27.94 -4.36
CA GLY A 234 10.47 -27.33 -5.15
C GLY A 234 10.68 -25.85 -5.44
N GLY A 235 11.52 -25.14 -4.68
CA GLY A 235 11.94 -23.76 -4.97
C GLY A 235 10.84 -22.71 -4.97
N TRP A 236 9.67 -22.98 -4.37
CA TRP A 236 8.51 -22.10 -4.40
C TRP A 236 8.80 -20.71 -3.79
N HIS A 237 9.42 -20.70 -2.63
CA HIS A 237 9.79 -19.46 -1.93
C HIS A 237 10.89 -18.70 -2.69
N LYS A 238 11.84 -19.43 -3.24
CA LYS A 238 12.90 -18.85 -4.07
C LYS A 238 12.32 -18.24 -5.36
N GLY A 239 11.35 -18.91 -5.98
CA GLY A 239 10.64 -18.39 -7.16
C GLY A 239 9.92 -17.08 -6.87
N VAL A 240 9.26 -16.92 -5.71
CA VAL A 240 8.65 -15.63 -5.32
C VAL A 240 9.72 -14.57 -5.09
N GLN A 241 10.83 -14.92 -4.40
CA GLN A 241 11.91 -13.95 -4.18
C GLN A 241 12.52 -13.46 -5.50
N ASP A 242 12.75 -14.36 -6.43
CA ASP A 242 13.30 -14.00 -7.74
C ASP A 242 12.32 -13.17 -8.54
N PHE A 243 11.03 -13.48 -8.49
CA PHE A 243 9.98 -12.67 -9.11
C PHE A 243 9.90 -11.25 -8.51
N VAL A 244 9.93 -11.10 -7.19
CA VAL A 244 9.93 -9.79 -6.52
C VAL A 244 11.20 -9.00 -6.87
N ARG A 245 12.35 -9.68 -6.97
CA ARG A 245 13.59 -9.04 -7.43
C ARG A 245 13.42 -8.46 -8.85
N GLU A 246 12.85 -9.25 -9.76
CA GLU A 246 12.63 -8.81 -11.12
C GLU A 246 11.56 -7.72 -11.21
N LEU A 247 10.48 -7.80 -10.43
CA LEU A 247 9.50 -6.71 -10.29
C LEU A 247 10.17 -5.40 -9.88
N ASN A 248 11.12 -5.43 -8.93
CA ASN A 248 11.85 -4.25 -8.51
C ASN A 248 12.71 -3.66 -9.63
N HIS A 249 13.38 -4.51 -10.44
CA HIS A 249 14.14 -4.07 -11.61
C HIS A 249 13.21 -3.45 -12.65
N VAL A 250 12.16 -4.16 -13.05
CA VAL A 250 11.18 -3.66 -14.02
C VAL A 250 10.56 -2.34 -13.54
N TYR A 251 10.16 -2.25 -12.28
CA TYR A 251 9.59 -1.02 -11.72
C TYR A 251 10.56 0.15 -11.79
N LYS A 252 11.82 -0.06 -11.41
CA LYS A 252 12.87 0.97 -11.43
C LYS A 252 13.22 1.45 -12.84
N ASP A 253 13.25 0.50 -13.79
CA ASP A 253 13.75 0.77 -15.16
C ASP A 253 12.62 1.17 -16.12
N THR A 254 11.35 1.13 -15.68
CA THR A 254 10.18 1.35 -16.53
C THR A 254 9.40 2.57 -16.05
N ALA A 255 9.73 3.73 -16.57
CA ALA A 255 9.19 5.03 -16.19
C ALA A 255 7.64 5.10 -16.13
N PRO A 256 6.88 4.49 -17.06
CA PRO A 256 5.42 4.44 -16.98
C PRO A 256 4.86 3.89 -15.66
N LEU A 257 5.59 3.04 -14.96
CA LEU A 257 5.11 2.42 -13.71
C LEU A 257 5.15 3.34 -12.49
N TYR A 258 5.87 4.50 -12.57
CA TYR A 258 6.04 5.36 -11.39
C TYR A 258 5.99 6.86 -11.64
N GLN A 259 6.27 7.35 -12.86
CA GLN A 259 6.41 8.80 -13.09
C GLN A 259 5.11 9.57 -12.90
N LEU A 260 3.99 8.98 -13.27
CA LEU A 260 2.67 9.61 -13.19
C LEU A 260 1.74 8.92 -12.19
N ASP A 261 2.28 8.37 -11.10
CA ASP A 261 1.47 7.71 -10.05
C ASP A 261 0.41 8.61 -9.42
N GLN A 262 0.64 9.92 -9.41
CA GLN A 262 -0.21 10.91 -8.77
C GLN A 262 -1.10 11.68 -9.75
N TRP A 263 -1.08 11.27 -11.03
CA TRP A 263 -1.74 12.00 -12.11
C TRP A 263 -2.64 11.07 -12.93
N PRO A 264 -3.90 11.47 -13.19
CA PRO A 264 -4.85 10.64 -13.96
C PRO A 264 -4.32 10.23 -15.33
N GLU A 265 -3.51 11.07 -15.96
CA GLU A 265 -2.93 10.83 -17.28
C GLU A 265 -2.02 9.61 -17.33
N GLY A 266 -1.51 9.18 -16.18
CA GLY A 266 -0.61 8.02 -16.03
C GLY A 266 -1.31 6.67 -16.04
N PHE A 267 -2.66 6.61 -16.09
CA PHE A 267 -3.41 5.38 -15.97
C PHE A 267 -4.66 5.37 -16.84
N GLU A 268 -4.96 4.23 -17.44
CA GLU A 268 -6.22 3.99 -18.13
C GLU A 268 -6.63 2.52 -18.04
N TRP A 269 -7.87 2.25 -17.65
CA TRP A 269 -8.45 0.92 -17.76
C TRP A 269 -8.70 0.58 -19.23
N LEU A 270 -8.16 -0.54 -19.70
CA LEU A 270 -8.49 -1.13 -20.98
C LEU A 270 -9.59 -2.18 -20.84
N VAL A 271 -9.57 -2.94 -19.73
CA VAL A 271 -10.63 -3.89 -19.33
C VAL A 271 -10.79 -3.77 -17.82
N ALA A 272 -11.89 -3.17 -17.36
CA ALA A 272 -12.22 -2.98 -15.96
C ALA A 272 -13.37 -3.83 -15.45
N ASP A 273 -14.16 -4.42 -16.33
CA ASP A 273 -15.48 -4.98 -16.05
C ASP A 273 -15.66 -6.48 -16.44
N ASP A 274 -14.57 -7.15 -16.85
CA ASP A 274 -14.62 -8.58 -17.17
C ASP A 274 -14.60 -9.45 -15.89
N GLY A 275 -15.66 -9.30 -15.11
CA GLY A 275 -15.85 -10.04 -13.86
C GLY A 275 -16.00 -11.55 -14.08
N ASP A 276 -16.65 -11.97 -15.15
CA ASP A 276 -16.89 -13.40 -15.45
C ASP A 276 -15.58 -14.16 -15.65
N ASN A 277 -14.58 -13.52 -16.23
CA ASN A 277 -13.24 -14.08 -16.43
C ASN A 277 -12.26 -13.71 -15.30
N SER A 278 -12.62 -12.77 -14.42
CA SER A 278 -11.73 -12.19 -13.40
C SER A 278 -10.43 -11.66 -14.01
N VAL A 279 -10.54 -10.98 -15.15
CA VAL A 279 -9.44 -10.38 -15.90
C VAL A 279 -9.49 -8.86 -15.76
N PHE A 280 -8.32 -8.28 -15.53
CA PHE A 280 -8.10 -6.83 -15.46
C PHE A 280 -6.99 -6.46 -16.43
N VAL A 281 -7.21 -5.43 -17.24
CA VAL A 281 -6.19 -4.89 -18.13
C VAL A 281 -6.18 -3.37 -18.00
N PHE A 282 -5.01 -2.82 -17.76
CA PHE A 282 -4.83 -1.37 -17.72
C PHE A 282 -3.50 -0.94 -18.34
N GLU A 283 -3.47 0.28 -18.81
CA GLU A 283 -2.30 0.93 -19.35
C GLU A 283 -1.70 1.91 -18.36
N ARG A 284 -0.37 1.91 -18.25
CA ARG A 284 0.42 2.91 -17.55
C ARG A 284 1.21 3.73 -18.55
N ARG A 285 1.36 5.04 -18.28
CA ARG A 285 2.04 5.98 -19.15
C ARG A 285 3.07 6.81 -18.38
N ASP A 286 4.14 7.21 -19.06
CA ASP A 286 5.06 8.23 -18.57
C ASP A 286 4.82 9.58 -19.26
N ARG A 287 5.66 10.56 -18.91
CA ARG A 287 5.58 11.92 -19.47
C ARG A 287 6.02 12.00 -20.94
N GLU A 288 6.83 11.06 -21.39
CA GLU A 288 7.33 10.95 -22.75
C GLU A 288 6.35 10.20 -23.69
N GLY A 289 5.28 9.63 -23.11
CA GLY A 289 4.28 8.86 -23.86
C GLY A 289 4.62 7.39 -24.03
N ASN A 290 5.67 6.88 -23.38
CA ASN A 290 5.92 5.45 -23.32
C ASN A 290 4.81 4.75 -22.53
N ARG A 291 4.54 3.49 -22.86
CA ARG A 291 3.38 2.74 -22.35
C ARG A 291 3.78 1.36 -21.87
N VAL A 292 3.09 0.93 -20.82
CA VAL A 292 3.11 -0.45 -20.32
C VAL A 292 1.68 -0.91 -20.14
N ILE A 293 1.38 -2.11 -20.60
CA ILE A 293 0.09 -2.75 -20.38
C ILE A 293 0.28 -3.82 -19.30
N VAL A 294 -0.54 -3.75 -18.29
CA VAL A 294 -0.59 -4.72 -17.18
C VAL A 294 -1.84 -5.58 -17.37
N ILE A 295 -1.64 -6.88 -17.48
CA ILE A 295 -2.69 -7.87 -17.68
C ILE A 295 -2.70 -8.80 -16.47
N SER A 296 -3.84 -8.96 -15.81
CA SER A 296 -4.00 -9.83 -14.65
C SER A 296 -5.18 -10.78 -14.85
N ASN A 297 -4.89 -12.08 -14.83
CA ASN A 297 -5.90 -13.13 -14.77
C ASN A 297 -5.86 -13.75 -13.36
N PHE A 298 -6.91 -13.53 -12.59
CA PHE A 298 -6.99 -14.03 -11.21
C PHE A 298 -7.79 -15.35 -11.10
N THR A 299 -7.72 -16.18 -12.14
CA THR A 299 -8.29 -17.53 -12.13
C THR A 299 -7.25 -18.55 -12.60
N PRO A 300 -7.38 -19.84 -12.20
CA PRO A 300 -6.50 -20.89 -12.70
C PRO A 300 -6.86 -21.33 -14.14
N VAL A 301 -7.72 -20.60 -14.83
CA VAL A 301 -8.18 -20.91 -16.19
C VAL A 301 -7.38 -20.10 -17.19
N VAL A 302 -6.67 -20.78 -18.08
CA VAL A 302 -5.99 -20.12 -19.20
C VAL A 302 -7.03 -19.52 -20.15
N ARG A 303 -6.86 -18.25 -20.51
CA ARG A 303 -7.74 -17.50 -21.42
C ARG A 303 -7.14 -17.44 -22.81
N GLU A 304 -7.19 -18.55 -23.55
CA GLU A 304 -6.66 -18.63 -24.90
C GLU A 304 -7.36 -17.65 -25.84
N GLY A 305 -6.57 -16.93 -26.64
CA GLY A 305 -7.11 -15.98 -27.63
C GLY A 305 -7.86 -14.79 -27.00
N TYR A 306 -7.57 -14.44 -25.74
CA TYR A 306 -8.16 -13.28 -25.09
C TYR A 306 -7.82 -12.00 -25.83
N ARG A 307 -8.82 -11.17 -26.11
CA ARG A 307 -8.65 -9.95 -26.92
C ARG A 307 -9.16 -8.73 -26.20
N PHE A 308 -8.40 -7.64 -26.28
CA PHE A 308 -8.79 -6.33 -25.78
C PHE A 308 -8.23 -5.24 -26.71
N GLY A 309 -8.82 -4.04 -26.64
CA GLY A 309 -8.35 -2.89 -27.38
C GLY A 309 -7.14 -2.23 -26.72
N VAL A 310 -6.25 -1.67 -27.51
CA VAL A 310 -5.10 -0.89 -27.07
C VAL A 310 -5.14 0.51 -27.68
N ASN A 311 -4.55 1.50 -27.00
CA ASN A 311 -4.59 2.89 -27.45
C ASN A 311 -3.57 3.24 -28.54
N SER A 312 -2.61 2.37 -28.80
CA SER A 312 -1.59 2.58 -29.82
C SER A 312 -1.37 1.32 -30.63
N ALA A 313 -1.36 1.44 -31.94
CA ALA A 313 -0.92 0.37 -32.83
C ALA A 313 0.60 0.16 -32.69
N GLY A 314 1.04 -1.07 -32.75
CA GLY A 314 2.47 -1.40 -32.66
C GLY A 314 2.69 -2.85 -32.24
N GLU A 315 3.96 -3.20 -32.10
CA GLU A 315 4.37 -4.47 -31.54
C GLU A 315 4.45 -4.36 -30.01
N TYR A 316 3.88 -5.33 -29.31
CA TYR A 316 3.94 -5.45 -27.86
C TYR A 316 4.80 -6.64 -27.48
N ARG A 317 5.67 -6.43 -26.49
CA ARG A 317 6.57 -7.46 -25.97
C ARG A 317 6.27 -7.71 -24.50
N GLU A 318 6.12 -8.96 -24.13
CA GLU A 318 6.08 -9.36 -22.71
C GLU A 318 7.44 -9.05 -22.05
N ILE A 319 7.42 -8.24 -21.00
CA ILE A 319 8.63 -7.85 -20.26
C ILE A 319 8.75 -8.57 -18.93
N LEU A 320 7.64 -9.05 -18.38
CA LEU A 320 7.61 -9.85 -17.16
C LEU A 320 6.34 -10.72 -17.16
N ASN A 321 6.49 -11.97 -16.74
CA ASN A 321 5.38 -12.91 -16.60
C ASN A 321 5.47 -13.64 -15.26
N SER A 322 4.46 -13.48 -14.41
CA SER A 322 4.40 -14.15 -13.09
C SER A 322 4.23 -15.67 -13.19
N ASP A 323 3.89 -16.20 -14.36
CA ASP A 323 3.74 -17.64 -14.62
C ASP A 323 4.95 -18.26 -15.34
N ASP A 324 6.06 -17.53 -15.45
CA ASP A 324 7.32 -18.05 -16.01
C ASP A 324 7.84 -19.22 -15.16
N PRO A 325 8.32 -20.32 -15.81
CA PRO A 325 8.90 -21.47 -15.11
C PRO A 325 10.08 -21.12 -14.18
N GLY A 326 10.81 -20.04 -14.46
CA GLY A 326 11.87 -19.52 -13.59
C GLY A 326 11.36 -19.10 -12.20
N TYR A 327 10.07 -18.82 -12.07
CA TYR A 327 9.40 -18.51 -10.80
C TYR A 327 8.49 -19.65 -10.32
N ASN A 328 8.68 -20.88 -10.82
CA ASN A 328 7.79 -22.01 -10.61
C ASN A 328 6.37 -21.81 -11.14
N GLY A 329 6.22 -21.04 -12.20
CA GLY A 329 4.98 -20.94 -12.96
C GLY A 329 4.78 -22.13 -13.91
N SER A 330 3.62 -22.19 -14.56
CA SER A 330 3.28 -23.25 -15.53
C SER A 330 3.80 -22.98 -16.94
N GLY A 331 4.33 -21.79 -17.19
CA GLY A 331 4.90 -21.41 -18.50
C GLY A 331 3.88 -20.94 -19.51
N VAL A 332 2.68 -20.57 -19.08
CA VAL A 332 1.71 -19.92 -19.97
C VAL A 332 2.17 -18.48 -20.24
N SER A 333 2.38 -18.13 -21.50
CA SER A 333 2.82 -16.80 -21.92
C SER A 333 1.91 -16.22 -22.99
N ALA A 334 1.88 -14.88 -23.07
CA ALA A 334 1.12 -14.17 -24.11
C ALA A 334 1.72 -14.36 -25.51
N GLY A 335 2.95 -14.84 -25.60
CA GLY A 335 3.70 -14.90 -26.85
C GLY A 335 4.17 -13.52 -27.33
N GLN A 336 4.80 -13.49 -28.50
CA GLN A 336 4.99 -12.25 -29.24
C GLN A 336 3.76 -12.04 -30.13
N THR A 337 3.04 -10.96 -29.94
CA THR A 337 1.89 -10.56 -30.76
C THR A 337 2.19 -9.27 -31.48
#